data_e7e6b5e65ce22b7b002e8b45922ce8e5
#
_entry.id   e7e6b5e65ce22b7b002e8b45922ce8e5
#
_cell.length_a   1.000
_cell.length_b   1.000
_cell.length_c   1.000
_cell.angle_alpha   90.00
_cell.angle_beta   90.00
_cell.angle_gamma   90.00
#
_symmetry.space_group_name_H-M   'P 1'
#
loop_
_entity.id
_entity.type
_entity.pdbx_description
1 polymer ?
#
loop_
_entity_poly.entity_id
_entity_poly.type
_entity_poly.pdbx_seq_one_letter_code
_entity_poly.pdbx_strand_id
1 'polypeptide(L)'
;MIIERARIKSNRELAHQIWVMQFEAPNIAREYMGSGQFINILTVDDWNHPLRRPMSIASYEDGCVSIIYKIFGDMTRELTQKKSGETLELLGPLGNIFSKWDNGSYPILIGGGVGLAPILNLKQTCDNNKIVYSMIIGARSENEHFIKHDQIGRAHV
;
A
#
# COMPACT_ATOMS: atom_id res chain seq x y z
N MET A 1 -8.33 0.38 -15.84
CA MET A 1 -8.96 -0.49 -14.81
C MET A 1 -9.10 -1.88 -15.37
N ILE A 2 -8.48 -2.87 -14.74
CA ILE A 2 -8.44 -4.28 -15.18
C ILE A 2 -8.68 -5.21 -14.00
N ILE A 3 -9.09 -6.44 -14.29
CA ILE A 3 -9.09 -7.54 -13.33
C ILE A 3 -7.87 -8.41 -13.64
N GLU A 4 -7.08 -8.70 -12.64
CA GLU A 4 -5.87 -9.51 -12.75
C GLU A 4 -5.80 -10.54 -11.63
N ARG A 5 -5.48 -11.79 -11.98
CA ARG A 5 -5.15 -12.82 -11.02
C ARG A 5 -3.68 -12.72 -10.69
N ALA A 6 -3.37 -11.98 -9.62
CA ALA A 6 -2.03 -11.65 -9.22
C ALA A 6 -1.45 -12.69 -8.25
N ARG A 7 -0.17 -13.01 -8.44
CA ARG A 7 0.56 -13.94 -7.58
C ARG A 7 1.11 -13.20 -6.37
N ILE A 8 0.91 -13.76 -5.18
CA ILE A 8 1.50 -13.25 -3.94
C ILE A 8 3.00 -13.57 -3.96
N LYS A 9 3.82 -12.53 -3.90
CA LYS A 9 5.27 -12.62 -3.78
C LYS A 9 5.71 -12.75 -2.32
N SER A 10 5.08 -11.99 -1.45
CA SER A 10 5.31 -12.04 -0.01
C SER A 10 4.09 -11.56 0.76
N ASN A 11 3.92 -12.08 1.99
CA ASN A 11 2.92 -11.64 2.95
C ASN A 11 3.50 -11.79 4.34
N ARG A 12 3.67 -10.69 5.08
CA ARG A 12 4.32 -10.70 6.39
C ARG A 12 3.80 -9.59 7.30
N GLU A 13 3.87 -9.82 8.59
CA GLU A 13 3.57 -8.81 9.59
C GLU A 13 4.69 -7.77 9.67
N LEU A 14 4.33 -6.49 9.72
CA LEU A 14 5.23 -5.35 9.90
C LEU A 14 5.27 -4.88 11.36
N ALA A 15 4.09 -4.84 11.99
CA ALA A 15 3.87 -4.48 13.38
C ALA A 15 2.60 -5.16 13.86
N HIS A 16 2.25 -5.01 15.13
CA HIS A 16 1.10 -5.68 15.71
C HIS A 16 -0.19 -5.49 14.89
N GLN A 17 -0.69 -6.58 14.32
CA GLN A 17 -1.86 -6.65 13.44
C GLN A 17 -1.74 -5.83 12.13
N ILE A 18 -0.56 -5.33 11.78
CA ILE A 18 -0.32 -4.60 10.54
C ILE A 18 0.59 -5.43 9.64
N TRP A 19 0.13 -5.68 8.43
CA TRP A 19 0.76 -6.57 7.47
C TRP A 19 1.09 -5.85 6.17
N VAL A 20 2.10 -6.34 5.47
CA VAL A 20 2.40 -5.97 4.09
C VAL A 20 2.28 -7.20 3.20
N MET A 21 1.60 -7.03 2.08
CA MET A 21 1.50 -8.04 1.03
C MET A 21 1.99 -7.44 -0.29
N GLN A 22 2.82 -8.19 -0.99
CA GLN A 22 3.35 -7.82 -2.30
C GLN A 22 2.83 -8.79 -3.35
N PHE A 23 2.40 -8.25 -4.49
CA PHE A 23 1.87 -8.99 -5.63
C PHE A 23 2.73 -8.78 -6.87
N GLU A 24 2.93 -9.85 -7.63
CA GLU A 24 3.30 -9.78 -9.04
C GLU A 24 2.02 -9.51 -9.83
N ALA A 25 1.83 -8.28 -10.29
CA ALA A 25 0.64 -7.81 -10.98
C ALA A 25 1.03 -6.93 -12.17
N PRO A 26 1.67 -7.49 -13.21
CA PRO A 26 2.28 -6.73 -14.31
C PRO A 26 1.26 -5.90 -15.10
N ASN A 27 0.01 -6.34 -15.23
CA ASN A 27 -0.99 -5.59 -15.96
C ASN A 27 -1.51 -4.39 -15.15
N ILE A 28 -1.80 -4.59 -13.85
CA ILE A 28 -2.13 -3.49 -12.93
C ILE A 28 -0.97 -2.51 -12.85
N ALA A 29 0.25 -3.02 -12.75
CA ALA A 29 1.47 -2.22 -12.69
C ALA A 29 1.65 -1.34 -13.94
N ARG A 30 1.35 -1.85 -15.14
CA ARG A 30 1.41 -1.10 -16.39
C ARG A 30 0.40 0.05 -16.46
N GLU A 31 -0.78 -0.13 -15.87
CA GLU A 31 -1.85 0.86 -15.82
C GLU A 31 -1.72 1.82 -14.62
N TYR A 32 -0.77 1.58 -13.72
CA TYR A 32 -0.54 2.43 -12.56
C TYR A 32 -0.01 3.80 -13.00
N MET A 33 -0.70 4.86 -12.57
CA MET A 33 -0.37 6.24 -12.94
C MET A 33 0.38 7.00 -11.84
N GLY A 34 0.29 6.56 -10.59
CA GLY A 34 0.97 7.23 -9.49
C GLY A 34 0.34 7.03 -8.11
N SER A 35 1.00 7.60 -7.12
CA SER A 35 0.58 7.53 -5.71
C SER A 35 -0.82 8.13 -5.49
N GLY A 36 -1.58 7.51 -4.61
CA GLY A 36 -2.99 7.81 -4.34
C GLY A 36 -3.94 6.75 -4.88
N GLN A 37 -3.53 5.98 -5.88
CA GLN A 37 -4.35 4.90 -6.42
C GLN A 37 -4.43 3.70 -5.46
N PHE A 38 -5.49 2.90 -5.63
CA PHE A 38 -5.78 1.73 -4.82
C PHE A 38 -6.20 0.55 -5.70
N ILE A 39 -6.28 -0.62 -5.11
CA ILE A 39 -6.83 -1.83 -5.72
C ILE A 39 -7.96 -2.38 -4.86
N ASN A 40 -8.90 -3.07 -5.47
CA ASN A 40 -9.90 -3.86 -4.79
C ASN A 40 -9.51 -5.34 -4.83
N ILE A 41 -9.43 -6.00 -3.69
CA ILE A 41 -9.02 -7.40 -3.56
C ILE A 41 -10.25 -8.27 -3.27
N LEU A 42 -10.38 -9.35 -4.01
CA LEU A 42 -11.27 -10.45 -3.67
C LEU A 42 -10.48 -11.45 -2.80
N THR A 43 -10.78 -11.51 -1.52
CA THR A 43 -10.02 -12.30 -0.54
C THR A 43 -10.40 -13.77 -0.54
N VAL A 44 -11.68 -14.05 -0.76
CA VAL A 44 -12.27 -15.38 -0.95
C VAL A 44 -13.35 -15.27 -2.03
N ASP A 45 -13.41 -16.29 -2.85
CA ASP A 45 -14.42 -16.41 -3.89
C ASP A 45 -15.56 -17.31 -3.37
N ASP A 46 -16.28 -16.80 -2.41
CA ASP A 46 -17.45 -17.48 -1.85
C ASP A 46 -18.65 -16.52 -1.64
N TRP A 47 -19.85 -17.09 -1.51
CA TRP A 47 -21.08 -16.32 -1.32
C TRP A 47 -21.18 -15.66 0.06
N ASN A 48 -20.40 -16.08 1.05
CA ASN A 48 -20.41 -15.48 2.38
C ASN A 48 -19.65 -14.15 2.38
N HIS A 49 -18.72 -13.98 1.44
CA HIS A 49 -17.85 -12.80 1.37
C HIS A 49 -17.74 -12.26 -0.08
N PRO A 50 -18.85 -11.89 -0.71
CA PRO A 50 -18.85 -11.54 -2.14
C PRO A 50 -18.19 -10.19 -2.46
N LEU A 51 -17.92 -9.37 -1.43
CA LEU A 51 -17.47 -8.01 -1.63
C LEU A 51 -15.93 -7.91 -1.63
N ARG A 52 -15.39 -7.23 -2.61
CA ARG A 52 -13.98 -6.84 -2.65
C ARG A 52 -13.65 -5.83 -1.56
N ARG A 53 -12.39 -5.81 -1.14
CA ARG A 53 -11.87 -4.87 -0.15
C ARG A 53 -10.92 -3.87 -0.81
N PRO A 54 -11.17 -2.55 -0.66
CA PRO A 54 -10.27 -1.52 -1.17
C PRO A 54 -9.00 -1.46 -0.31
N MET A 55 -7.85 -1.47 -1.00
CA MET A 55 -6.53 -1.38 -0.39
C MET A 55 -5.68 -0.38 -1.15
N SER A 56 -5.19 0.65 -0.48
CA SER A 56 -4.27 1.61 -1.09
C SER A 56 -2.97 0.93 -1.52
N ILE A 57 -2.47 1.31 -2.69
CA ILE A 57 -1.14 0.89 -3.15
C ILE A 57 -0.11 1.62 -2.28
N ALA A 58 0.71 0.85 -1.57
CA ALA A 58 1.75 1.34 -0.67
C ALA A 58 3.09 1.52 -1.36
N SER A 59 3.38 0.71 -2.39
CA SER A 59 4.55 0.86 -3.25
C SER A 59 4.31 0.21 -4.60
N TYR A 60 5.08 0.68 -5.58
CA TYR A 60 5.16 0.12 -6.92
C TYR A 60 6.62 -0.01 -7.33
N GLU A 61 7.03 -1.19 -7.79
CA GLU A 61 8.38 -1.45 -8.26
C GLU A 61 8.39 -2.69 -9.17
N ASP A 62 9.01 -2.59 -10.34
CA ASP A 62 9.30 -3.70 -11.26
C ASP A 62 8.12 -4.66 -11.53
N GLY A 63 6.95 -4.12 -11.84
CA GLY A 63 5.76 -4.92 -12.10
C GLY A 63 5.08 -5.49 -10.85
N CYS A 64 5.58 -5.15 -9.66
CA CYS A 64 5.00 -5.52 -8.39
C CYS A 64 4.27 -4.34 -7.76
N VAL A 65 3.16 -4.61 -7.10
CA VAL A 65 2.44 -3.66 -6.25
C VAL A 65 2.37 -4.20 -4.83
N SER A 66 2.48 -3.31 -3.84
CA SER A 66 2.34 -3.67 -2.43
C SER A 66 1.16 -2.97 -1.80
N ILE A 67 0.54 -3.63 -0.82
CA ILE A 67 -0.46 -3.05 0.08
C ILE A 67 0.01 -3.17 1.52
N ILE A 68 -0.46 -2.25 2.37
CA ILE A 68 -0.36 -2.38 3.83
C ILE A 68 -1.78 -2.44 4.37
N TYR A 69 -2.06 -3.44 5.18
CA TYR A 69 -3.39 -3.65 5.76
C TYR A 69 -3.30 -4.00 7.24
N LYS A 70 -4.37 -3.67 7.97
CA LYS A 70 -4.54 -4.03 9.37
C LYS A 70 -5.60 -5.11 9.49
N ILE A 71 -5.43 -6.03 10.42
CA ILE A 71 -6.45 -7.01 10.75
C ILE A 71 -7.65 -6.29 11.37
N PHE A 72 -8.77 -6.31 10.64
CA PHE A 72 -10.04 -5.74 11.07
C PHE A 72 -11.20 -6.61 10.54
N GLY A 73 -11.53 -7.64 11.29
CA GLY A 73 -12.55 -8.62 10.91
C GLY A 73 -12.00 -9.79 10.08
N ASP A 74 -12.90 -10.66 9.64
CA ASP A 74 -12.57 -11.97 9.10
C ASP A 74 -11.82 -11.91 7.78
N MET A 75 -12.23 -11.01 6.89
CA MET A 75 -11.61 -10.89 5.56
C MET A 75 -10.13 -10.53 5.61
N THR A 76 -9.74 -9.57 6.48
CA THR A 76 -8.34 -9.21 6.65
C THR A 76 -7.57 -10.27 7.44
N ARG A 77 -8.26 -11.05 8.26
CA ARG A 77 -7.69 -12.22 8.93
C ARG A 77 -7.36 -13.32 7.91
N GLU A 78 -8.28 -13.59 6.97
CA GLU A 78 -8.04 -14.52 5.86
C GLU A 78 -6.83 -14.11 5.01
N LEU A 79 -6.64 -12.83 4.75
CA LEU A 79 -5.46 -12.35 4.03
C LEU A 79 -4.16 -12.75 4.73
N THR A 80 -4.11 -12.78 6.07
CA THR A 80 -2.88 -13.16 6.80
C THR A 80 -2.48 -14.62 6.59
N GLN A 81 -3.42 -15.48 6.22
CA GLN A 81 -3.18 -16.90 5.96
C GLN A 81 -2.61 -17.16 4.56
N LYS A 82 -2.74 -16.20 3.66
CA LYS A 82 -2.27 -16.31 2.27
C LYS A 82 -0.75 -16.34 2.22
N LYS A 83 -0.22 -17.27 1.42
CA LYS A 83 1.22 -17.54 1.31
C LYS A 83 1.78 -17.09 -0.02
N SER A 84 3.09 -16.90 -0.07
CA SER A 84 3.82 -16.71 -1.32
C SER A 84 3.54 -17.84 -2.30
N GLY A 85 3.28 -17.50 -3.55
CA GLY A 85 2.92 -18.43 -4.62
C GLY A 85 1.42 -18.59 -4.83
N GLU A 86 0.57 -18.30 -3.84
CA GLU A 86 -0.89 -18.27 -4.02
C GLU A 86 -1.29 -17.06 -4.88
N THR A 87 -2.51 -17.10 -5.39
CA THR A 87 -3.05 -16.01 -6.23
C THR A 87 -4.29 -15.41 -5.62
N LEU A 88 -4.45 -14.10 -5.78
CA LEU A 88 -5.67 -13.36 -5.48
C LEU A 88 -6.15 -12.60 -6.70
N GLU A 89 -7.46 -12.40 -6.79
CA GLU A 89 -8.03 -11.57 -7.83
C GLU A 89 -8.04 -10.10 -7.38
N LEU A 90 -7.38 -9.28 -8.17
CA LEU A 90 -7.26 -7.83 -7.97
C LEU A 90 -8.03 -7.10 -9.06
N LEU A 91 -8.75 -6.05 -8.68
CA LEU A 91 -9.37 -5.09 -9.60
C LEU A 91 -8.68 -3.74 -9.41
N GLY A 92 -8.02 -3.24 -10.43
CA GLY A 92 -7.32 -1.95 -10.36
C GLY A 92 -6.52 -1.61 -11.62
N PRO A 93 -5.68 -0.59 -11.55
CA PRO A 93 -5.68 0.43 -10.50
C PRO A 93 -6.95 1.28 -10.53
N LEU A 94 -7.36 1.79 -9.37
CA LEU A 94 -8.57 2.60 -9.17
C LEU A 94 -8.21 3.91 -8.49
N GLY A 95 -9.13 4.88 -8.57
CA GLY A 95 -8.99 6.19 -7.93
C GLY A 95 -8.05 7.13 -8.68
N ASN A 96 -7.86 8.30 -8.09
CA ASN A 96 -7.03 9.36 -8.64
C ASN A 96 -5.64 9.35 -7.98
N ILE A 97 -4.67 9.89 -8.70
CA ILE A 97 -3.35 10.19 -8.13
C ILE A 97 -3.45 11.44 -7.25
N PHE A 98 -2.54 11.56 -6.29
CA PHE A 98 -2.37 12.83 -5.58
C PHE A 98 -2.03 13.93 -6.59
N SER A 99 -2.57 15.13 -6.36
CA SER A 99 -2.29 16.28 -7.19
C SER A 99 -0.79 16.57 -7.25
N LYS A 100 -0.32 16.98 -8.42
CA LYS A 100 1.04 17.50 -8.54
C LYS A 100 1.12 18.82 -7.77
N TRP A 101 2.24 19.03 -7.09
CA TRP A 101 2.56 20.32 -6.48
C TRP A 101 3.42 21.15 -7.43
N ASP A 102 3.39 22.46 -7.26
CA ASP A 102 4.18 23.39 -8.08
C ASP A 102 5.69 23.24 -7.83
N ASN A 103 6.49 23.59 -8.83
CA ASN A 103 7.93 23.64 -8.68
C ASN A 103 8.31 24.57 -7.53
N GLY A 104 9.14 24.11 -6.61
CA GLY A 104 9.56 24.84 -5.41
C GLY A 104 8.66 24.63 -4.18
N SER A 105 7.58 23.85 -4.30
CA SER A 105 6.80 23.44 -3.14
C SER A 105 7.60 22.49 -2.23
N TYR A 106 7.36 22.60 -0.93
CA TYR A 106 7.93 21.71 0.07
C TYR A 106 6.79 20.87 0.68
N PRO A 107 6.57 19.65 0.20
CA PRO A 107 5.46 18.81 0.68
C PRO A 107 5.67 18.38 2.13
N ILE A 108 4.58 18.36 2.89
CA ILE A 108 4.53 17.77 4.23
C ILE A 108 3.64 16.52 4.14
N LEU A 109 4.24 15.36 4.28
CA LEU A 109 3.57 14.06 4.20
C LEU A 109 3.10 13.67 5.61
N ILE A 110 1.80 13.57 5.82
CA ILE A 110 1.23 13.25 7.13
C ILE A 110 0.42 11.97 7.01
N GLY A 111 0.72 10.99 7.87
CA GLY A 111 -0.02 9.72 7.87
C GLY A 111 0.05 9.00 9.21
N GLY A 112 -0.96 8.13 9.44
CA GLY A 112 -1.01 7.31 10.64
C GLY A 112 -1.70 5.97 10.40
N GLY A 113 -1.27 4.94 11.13
CA GLY A 113 -1.79 3.58 10.98
C GLY A 113 -1.72 3.11 9.52
N VAL A 114 -2.77 2.45 9.03
CA VAL A 114 -2.84 1.99 7.62
C VAL A 114 -2.94 3.13 6.60
N GLY A 115 -3.30 4.35 7.03
CA GLY A 115 -3.26 5.55 6.19
C GLY A 115 -1.83 5.91 5.74
N LEU A 116 -0.81 5.33 6.35
CA LEU A 116 0.57 5.43 5.88
C LEU A 116 0.80 4.73 4.52
N ALA A 117 -0.01 3.75 4.13
CA ALA A 117 0.18 3.05 2.86
C ALA A 117 0.26 4.00 1.65
N PRO A 118 -0.75 4.85 1.37
CA PRO A 118 -0.65 5.80 0.24
C PRO A 118 0.41 6.88 0.46
N ILE A 119 0.71 7.24 1.71
CA ILE A 119 1.75 8.23 2.04
C ILE A 119 3.17 7.68 1.78
N LEU A 120 3.39 6.40 2.04
CA LEU A 120 4.66 5.74 1.69
C LEU A 120 4.86 5.63 0.18
N ASN A 121 3.77 5.40 -0.56
CA ASN A 121 3.82 5.45 -2.01
C ASN A 121 4.14 6.87 -2.53
N LEU A 122 3.56 7.90 -1.91
CA LEU A 122 3.90 9.30 -2.22
C LEU A 122 5.34 9.62 -1.85
N LYS A 123 5.82 9.14 -0.69
CA LYS A 123 7.24 9.22 -0.30
C LYS A 123 8.15 8.63 -1.37
N GLN A 124 7.84 7.41 -1.86
CA GLN A 124 8.61 6.78 -2.94
C GLN A 124 8.65 7.67 -4.20
N THR A 125 7.52 8.31 -4.53
CA THR A 125 7.46 9.28 -5.65
C THR A 125 8.35 10.49 -5.41
N CYS A 126 8.38 11.04 -4.20
CA CYS A 126 9.26 12.15 -3.83
C CYS A 126 10.74 11.77 -3.94
N ASP A 127 11.10 10.60 -3.39
CA ASP A 127 12.48 10.10 -3.42
C ASP A 127 12.97 9.89 -4.86
N ASN A 128 12.17 9.25 -5.69
CA ASN A 128 12.51 8.98 -7.10
C ASN A 128 12.69 10.28 -7.91
N ASN A 129 11.95 11.34 -7.57
CA ASN A 129 12.04 12.64 -8.22
C ASN A 129 12.97 13.63 -7.49
N LYS A 130 13.68 13.20 -6.44
CA LYS A 130 14.59 14.01 -5.63
C LYS A 130 13.90 15.25 -5.02
N ILE A 131 12.63 15.14 -4.69
CA ILE A 131 11.84 16.19 -4.06
C ILE A 131 12.11 16.15 -2.56
N VAL A 132 12.47 17.29 -1.99
CA VAL A 132 12.67 17.45 -0.54
C VAL A 132 11.31 17.60 0.13
N TYR A 133 11.07 16.85 1.21
CA TYR A 133 9.81 16.83 1.96
C TYR A 133 10.05 16.67 3.46
N SER A 134 9.03 16.98 4.26
CA SER A 134 8.94 16.53 5.66
C SER A 134 7.90 15.41 5.77
N MET A 135 8.10 14.50 6.73
CA MET A 135 7.13 13.44 7.00
C MET A 135 6.78 13.38 8.48
N ILE A 136 5.48 13.38 8.78
CA ILE A 136 4.93 13.22 10.13
C ILE A 136 4.18 11.89 10.18
N ILE A 137 4.60 11.03 11.11
CA ILE A 137 4.07 9.69 11.26
C ILE A 137 3.42 9.54 12.62
N GLY A 138 2.18 9.07 12.63
CA GLY A 138 1.46 8.75 13.86
C GLY A 138 1.10 7.27 13.94
N ALA A 139 1.11 6.73 15.14
CA ALA A 139 0.56 5.42 15.48
C ALA A 139 -0.27 5.53 16.75
N ARG A 140 -1.27 4.65 16.92
CA ARG A 140 -2.10 4.61 18.12
C ARG A 140 -1.32 4.10 19.35
N SER A 141 -0.31 3.28 19.11
CA SER A 141 0.60 2.74 20.12
C SER A 141 1.96 2.43 19.51
N GLU A 142 2.97 2.29 20.35
CA GLU A 142 4.32 1.90 19.94
C GLU A 142 4.33 0.55 19.19
N ASN A 143 3.51 -0.40 19.60
CA ASN A 143 3.42 -1.72 18.96
C ASN A 143 2.81 -1.67 17.54
N GLU A 144 2.12 -0.61 17.17
CA GLU A 144 1.56 -0.38 15.83
C GLU A 144 2.49 0.48 14.96
N HIS A 145 3.60 0.95 15.49
CA HIS A 145 4.57 1.75 14.75
C HIS A 145 5.49 0.83 13.93
N PHE A 146 5.35 0.85 12.59
CA PHE A 146 6.08 -0.05 11.71
C PHE A 146 7.17 0.62 10.86
N ILE A 147 7.35 1.93 11.00
CA ILE A 147 8.40 2.67 10.29
C ILE A 147 9.49 3.03 11.29
N LYS A 148 10.69 2.52 11.07
CA LYS A 148 11.86 2.88 11.90
C LYS A 148 12.49 4.17 11.40
N HIS A 149 13.16 4.92 12.29
CA HIS A 149 13.79 6.21 11.99
C HIS A 149 14.73 6.18 10.79
N ASP A 150 15.49 5.11 10.63
CA ASP A 150 16.42 4.88 9.53
C ASP A 150 15.76 4.64 8.16
N GLN A 151 14.45 4.33 8.14
CA GLN A 151 13.66 4.14 6.90
C GLN A 151 12.95 5.41 6.43
N ILE A 152 12.99 6.47 7.22
CA ILE A 152 12.26 7.72 6.95
C ILE A 152 13.02 8.64 5.99
N GLY A 153 14.27 8.32 5.63
CA GLY A 153 15.11 9.22 4.85
C GLY A 153 15.37 10.53 5.62
N ARG A 154 15.70 11.63 4.95
CA ARG A 154 15.94 12.93 5.59
C ARG A 154 14.65 13.60 6.10
N ALA A 155 13.83 12.91 6.88
CA ALA A 155 12.71 13.50 7.58
C ALA A 155 13.23 14.10 8.91
N HIS A 156 13.03 15.38 9.11
CA HIS A 156 13.18 15.97 10.44
C HIS A 156 11.91 15.62 11.24
N VAL A 157 12.10 14.99 12.38
CA VAL A 157 11.05 14.72 13.37
C VAL A 157 10.81 15.97 14.21
#